data_531c718e3afe186b8337f3b588f3203f
#
_entry.id   531c718e3afe186b8337f3b588f3203f
#
_cell.length_a   1.000
_cell.length_b   1.000
_cell.length_c   1.000
_cell.angle_alpha   90.00
_cell.angle_beta   90.00
_cell.angle_gamma   90.00
#
_symmetry.space_group_name_H-M   'P 1'
#
loop_
_entity.id
_entity.type
_entity.pdbx_description
1 polymer ?
#
loop_
_entity_poly.entity_id
_entity_poly.type
_entity_poly.pdbx_seq_one_letter_code
_entity_poly.pdbx_strand_id
1 'polypeptide(L)' 'MKSNSYEQDVYILFTTSDLFSSPLLGVYATREDAEAEYLEVQEEYGLEDFELSIEHSTYIFKFKEGV' A
#
# COMPACT_ATOMS: atom_id res chain seq x y z
N MET A 1 -4.56 -32.91 5.56
CA MET A 1 -5.07 -31.55 5.64
C MET A 1 -4.14 -30.55 5.01
N LYS A 2 -4.68 -29.69 4.25
CA LYS A 2 -3.86 -28.68 3.59
C LYS A 2 -4.39 -27.30 3.91
N SER A 3 -3.49 -26.34 3.91
CA SER A 3 -3.90 -24.98 4.10
C SER A 3 -4.18 -24.35 2.74
N ASN A 4 -5.14 -23.47 2.71
CA ASN A 4 -5.47 -22.69 1.55
C ASN A 4 -4.64 -21.42 1.57
N SER A 5 -4.14 -21.04 0.41
CA SER A 5 -3.42 -19.81 0.31
C SER A 5 -3.62 -19.24 -1.08
N TYR A 6 -3.54 -17.93 -1.17
CA TYR A 6 -3.51 -17.26 -2.45
C TYR A 6 -2.69 -15.98 -2.32
N GLU A 7 -2.21 -15.54 -3.45
CA GLU A 7 -1.36 -14.37 -3.52
C GLU A 7 -2.12 -13.22 -4.13
N GLN A 8 -1.85 -12.04 -3.64
CA GLN A 8 -2.43 -10.82 -4.19
C GLN A 8 -1.36 -9.76 -4.26
N ASP A 9 -1.24 -9.15 -5.42
CA ASP A 9 -0.36 -8.00 -5.57
C ASP A 9 -0.98 -6.81 -4.86
N VAL A 10 -0.14 -6.09 -4.13
CA VAL A 10 -0.58 -4.88 -3.46
C VAL A 10 0.42 -3.77 -3.75
N TYR A 11 -0.07 -2.55 -3.68
CA TYR A 11 0.72 -1.35 -3.92
C TYR A 11 0.61 -0.48 -2.68
N ILE A 12 1.74 -0.17 -2.10
CA ILE A 12 1.78 0.46 -0.78
C ILE A 12 2.31 1.88 -0.95
N LEU A 13 1.53 2.85 -0.46
CA LEU A 13 1.90 4.25 -0.53
C LEU A 13 2.57 4.64 0.77
N PHE A 14 3.82 5.10 0.68
CA PHE A 14 4.62 5.51 1.83
C PHE A 14 4.94 6.99 1.75
N THR A 15 5.17 7.59 2.90
CA THR A 15 5.66 8.96 2.98
C THR A 15 6.80 9.07 3.97
N THR A 16 7.71 10.01 3.68
CA THR A 16 8.76 10.38 4.62
C THR A 16 8.46 11.71 5.29
N SER A 17 7.30 12.29 5.00
CA SER A 17 6.93 13.59 5.53
C SER A 17 6.56 13.50 7.01
N ASP A 18 6.98 14.51 7.78
CA ASP A 18 6.65 14.60 9.20
C ASP A 18 5.19 15.01 9.45
N LEU A 19 4.47 15.36 8.40
CA LEU A 19 3.07 15.75 8.52
C LEU A 19 2.18 14.59 8.95
N PHE A 20 2.67 13.37 8.78
CA PHE A 20 1.89 12.18 9.08
C PHE A 20 2.49 11.42 10.25
N SER A 21 1.62 10.83 11.08
CA SER A 21 2.06 10.08 12.25
C SER A 21 2.60 8.70 11.88
N SER A 22 2.35 8.25 10.67
CA SER A 22 2.80 6.94 10.20
C SER A 22 3.37 7.07 8.79
N PRO A 23 4.45 6.34 8.46
CA PRO A 23 4.97 6.37 7.09
C PRO A 23 4.07 5.64 6.10
N LEU A 24 3.19 4.78 6.57
CA LEU A 24 2.30 4.02 5.71
C LEU A 24 1.01 4.79 5.52
N LEU A 25 0.72 5.22 4.30
CA LEU A 25 -0.48 6.01 4.01
C LEU A 25 -1.63 5.14 3.51
N GLY A 26 -1.33 4.05 2.80
CA GLY A 26 -2.40 3.18 2.33
C GLY A 26 -1.87 1.99 1.57
N VAL A 27 -2.74 1.00 1.40
CA VAL A 27 -2.46 -0.21 0.64
C VAL A 27 -3.57 -0.38 -0.38
N TYR A 28 -3.20 -0.60 -1.63
CA TYR A 28 -4.14 -0.60 -2.74
C TYR A 28 -3.98 -1.86 -3.57
N ALA A 29 -5.08 -2.33 -4.14
CA ALA A 29 -5.08 -3.54 -4.95
C ALA A 29 -4.49 -3.32 -6.34
N THR A 30 -4.50 -2.08 -6.83
CA THR A 30 -3.96 -1.78 -8.14
C THR A 30 -3.00 -0.59 -8.06
N ARG A 31 -2.06 -0.55 -9.01
CA ARG A 31 -1.15 0.58 -9.10
C ARG A 31 -1.91 1.86 -9.41
N GLU A 32 -2.95 1.76 -10.21
CA GLU A 32 -3.73 2.94 -10.59
C GLU A 32 -4.36 3.60 -9.38
N ASP A 33 -4.90 2.80 -8.47
CA ASP A 33 -5.50 3.33 -7.25
C ASP A 33 -4.44 3.99 -6.37
N ALA A 34 -3.28 3.36 -6.26
CA ALA A 34 -2.18 3.92 -5.47
C ALA A 34 -1.70 5.24 -6.07
N GLU A 35 -1.60 5.31 -7.40
CA GLU A 35 -1.15 6.53 -8.06
C GLU A 35 -2.17 7.65 -7.93
N ALA A 36 -3.46 7.32 -7.97
CA ALA A 36 -4.50 8.32 -7.78
C ALA A 36 -4.38 8.94 -6.40
N GLU A 37 -4.16 8.11 -5.39
CA GLU A 37 -4.01 8.60 -4.02
C GLU A 37 -2.71 9.39 -3.87
N TYR A 38 -1.64 8.93 -4.52
CA TYR A 38 -0.36 9.64 -4.52
C TYR A 38 -0.54 11.08 -4.97
N LEU A 39 -1.21 11.26 -6.11
CA LEU A 39 -1.42 12.59 -6.66
C LEU A 39 -2.31 13.44 -5.76
N GLU A 40 -3.33 12.83 -5.19
CA GLU A 40 -4.26 13.55 -4.32
C GLU A 40 -3.56 14.03 -3.05
N VAL A 41 -2.79 13.15 -2.42
CA VAL A 41 -2.06 13.49 -1.20
C VAL A 41 -0.98 14.53 -1.50
N GLN A 42 -0.28 14.36 -2.62
CA GLN A 42 0.77 15.30 -3.01
C GLN A 42 0.21 16.71 -3.17
N GLU A 43 -0.94 16.82 -3.83
CA GLU A 43 -1.56 18.12 -4.07
C GLU A 43 -2.12 18.71 -2.78
N GLU A 44 -2.79 17.87 -2.00
CA GLU A 44 -3.46 18.34 -0.78
C GLU A 44 -2.48 18.89 0.25
N TYR A 45 -1.34 18.20 0.40
CA TYR A 45 -0.36 18.56 1.43
C TYR A 45 0.87 19.25 0.87
N GLY A 46 0.94 19.46 -0.44
CA GLY A 46 2.07 20.14 -1.06
C GLY A 46 3.36 19.39 -0.94
N LEU A 47 3.32 18.07 -1.04
CA LEU A 47 4.51 17.25 -0.87
C LEU A 47 5.34 17.16 -2.14
N GLU A 48 6.65 16.98 -1.95
CA GLU A 48 7.57 16.75 -3.06
C GLU A 48 7.55 15.28 -3.44
N ASP A 49 7.97 14.99 -4.67
CA ASP A 49 8.01 13.61 -5.15
C ASP A 49 8.86 12.71 -4.27
N PHE A 50 9.97 13.24 -3.72
CA PHE A 50 10.84 12.42 -2.89
C PHE A 50 10.24 12.11 -1.52
N GLU A 51 9.15 12.75 -1.16
CA GLU A 51 8.47 12.51 0.12
C GLU A 51 7.41 11.42 0.02
N LEU A 52 7.14 10.94 -1.18
CA LEU A 52 6.13 9.90 -1.42
C LEU A 52 6.73 8.79 -2.26
N SER A 53 6.30 7.57 -2.03
CA SER A 53 6.72 6.44 -2.84
C SER A 53 5.64 5.38 -2.87
N ILE A 54 5.60 4.63 -3.96
CA ILE A 54 4.70 3.49 -4.10
C ILE A 54 5.57 2.26 -4.27
N GLU A 55 5.35 1.27 -3.42
CA GLU A 55 6.08 0.01 -3.49
C GLU A 55 5.12 -1.11 -3.84
N HIS A 56 5.56 -1.96 -4.74
CA HIS A 56 4.81 -3.14 -5.13
C HIS A 56 5.26 -4.31 -4.25
N SER A 57 4.28 -5.03 -3.73
CA SER A 57 4.56 -6.20 -2.92
C SER A 57 3.52 -7.26 -3.20
N THR A 58 3.80 -8.48 -2.79
CA THR A 58 2.85 -9.58 -2.91
C THR A 58 2.46 -10.01 -1.51
N TYR A 59 1.17 -10.00 -1.25
CA TYR A 59 0.65 -10.43 0.04
C TYR A 59 0.11 -11.84 -0.12
N ILE A 60 0.48 -12.71 0.81
CA ILE A 60 0.05 -14.09 0.78
C ILE A 60 -0.95 -14.30 1.91
N PHE A 61 -2.17 -14.65 1.53
CA PHE A 61 -3.23 -14.95 2.49
C PHE A 61 -3.27 -16.45 2.71
N LYS A 62 -3.27 -16.87 3.98
CA LYS A 62 -3.27 -18.28 4.32
C LYS A 62 -4.44 -18.57 5.23
N PHE A 63 -5.08 -19.70 4.98
CA PHE A 63 -6.20 -20.16 5.79
C PHE A 63 -5.90 -21.55 6.31
N LYS A 64 -6.32 -21.81 7.54
CA LYS A 64 -6.26 -23.13 8.11
C LYS A 64 -7.66 -23.69 8.15
N GLU A 65 -7.85 -24.80 7.46
CA GLU A 65 -9.14 -25.45 7.46
C GLU A 65 -9.30 -26.35 8.68
N GLY A 66 -10.53 -26.51 9.12
CA GLY A 66 -10.86 -27.44 10.17
C GLY A 66 -10.43 -27.02 11.56
N VAL A 67 -10.24 -25.76 11.73
CA VAL A 67 -9.80 -25.25 13.03
C VAL A 67 -10.98 -24.99 13.94
#